data_1ec1cd37c189e5bb36bc230a8a99c124
#
_entry.id   1ec1cd37c189e5bb36bc230a8a99c124
#
_cell.length_a   1.000
_cell.length_b   1.000
_cell.length_c   1.000
_cell.angle_alpha   90.00
_cell.angle_beta   90.00
_cell.angle_gamma   90.00
#
_symmetry.space_group_name_H-M   'P 1'
#
loop_
_entity.id
_entity.type
_entity.pdbx_description
1 polymer ?
#
loop_
_entity_poly.entity_id
_entity_poly.type
_entity_poly.pdbx_seq_one_letter_code
_entity_poly.pdbx_strand_id
1 'polypeptide(L)'
;QERPYFDAYSSLGPMCLGRRQPIALHMSTGDVARDLDLLRQAVGDDRITYLGFSYGSYLGNTYANMFPGKVRALVIDGVLNPLIWTIGRQISSDRIAAVGDEFNRLCDEAAAINPAYCLMSGPRGAAATYSAVAEALKQTPVLMPNGVLYTYDLLIAQTVGCMYTPEQWPACANGIAFLASALRGE
;
A
#
# COMPACT_ATOMS: atom_id res chain seq x y z
N GLN A 1 0.47 13.23 17.89
CA GLN A 1 -0.49 12.82 16.84
C GLN A 1 -0.59 11.29 16.71
N GLU A 2 0.42 10.51 17.07
CA GLU A 2 0.42 9.06 16.97
C GLU A 2 -0.46 8.36 18.02
N ARG A 3 -0.51 8.89 19.25
CA ARG A 3 -1.19 8.26 20.38
C ARG A 3 -2.68 8.00 20.15
N PRO A 4 -3.50 8.93 19.64
CA PRO A 4 -4.92 8.68 19.34
C PRO A 4 -5.13 7.58 18.29
N TYR A 5 -4.21 7.46 17.34
CA TYR A 5 -4.23 6.41 16.31
C TYR A 5 -3.99 5.03 16.94
N PHE A 6 -2.95 4.90 17.77
CA PHE A 6 -2.66 3.65 18.48
C PHE A 6 -3.76 3.27 19.47
N ASP A 7 -4.35 4.23 20.16
CA ASP A 7 -5.47 4.00 21.09
C ASP A 7 -6.72 3.51 20.33
N ALA A 8 -7.02 4.11 19.17
CA ALA A 8 -8.12 3.67 18.30
C ALA A 8 -7.89 2.25 17.76
N TYR A 9 -6.69 1.95 17.27
CA TYR A 9 -6.34 0.60 16.79
C TYR A 9 -6.37 -0.45 17.90
N SER A 10 -5.86 -0.12 19.07
CA SER A 10 -5.86 -1.01 20.24
C SER A 10 -7.27 -1.34 20.74
N SER A 11 -8.24 -0.47 20.48
CA SER A 11 -9.64 -0.70 20.86
C SER A 11 -10.39 -1.65 19.93
N LEU A 12 -9.91 -1.85 18.67
CA LEU A 12 -10.62 -2.67 17.67
C LEU A 12 -10.78 -4.13 18.12
N GLY A 13 -9.71 -4.74 18.60
CA GLY A 13 -9.75 -6.14 19.06
C GLY A 13 -10.78 -6.35 20.18
N PRO A 14 -10.71 -5.64 21.30
CA PRO A 14 -11.72 -5.71 22.36
C PRO A 14 -13.14 -5.40 21.91
N MET A 15 -13.34 -4.42 21.01
CA MET A 15 -14.67 -4.08 20.48
C MET A 15 -15.25 -5.21 19.63
N CYS A 16 -14.46 -5.85 18.79
CA CYS A 16 -14.89 -6.99 17.98
C CYS A 16 -15.25 -8.19 18.85
N LEU A 17 -14.42 -8.51 19.83
CA LEU A 17 -14.64 -9.62 20.76
C LEU A 17 -15.81 -9.35 21.72
N GLY A 18 -15.95 -8.11 22.20
CA GLY A 18 -17.01 -7.71 23.12
C GLY A 18 -18.42 -7.76 22.51
N ARG A 19 -18.55 -7.73 21.20
CA ARG A 19 -19.84 -7.89 20.50
C ARG A 19 -20.27 -9.32 20.30
N ARG A 20 -19.60 -10.29 20.94
CA ARG A 20 -19.86 -11.73 20.82
C ARG A 20 -19.91 -12.22 19.37
N GLN A 21 -18.98 -11.75 18.55
CA GLN A 21 -18.82 -12.23 17.18
C GLN A 21 -17.83 -13.40 17.19
N PRO A 22 -18.30 -14.66 17.34
CA PRO A 22 -17.41 -15.81 17.45
C PRO A 22 -16.51 -15.97 16.22
N ILE A 23 -16.97 -15.51 15.05
CA ILE A 23 -16.21 -15.54 13.81
C ILE A 23 -14.87 -14.78 13.89
N ALA A 24 -14.79 -13.74 14.73
CA ALA A 24 -13.55 -12.98 14.89
C ALA A 24 -12.36 -13.83 15.41
N LEU A 25 -12.66 -14.95 16.08
CA LEU A 25 -11.67 -15.91 16.57
C LEU A 25 -11.27 -16.96 15.51
N HIS A 26 -11.94 -16.98 14.34
CA HIS A 26 -11.77 -17.95 13.27
C HIS A 26 -11.50 -17.27 11.92
N MET A 27 -10.76 -16.17 11.95
CA MET A 27 -10.42 -15.38 10.75
C MET A 27 -8.94 -15.47 10.37
N SER A 28 -8.21 -16.44 10.93
CA SER A 28 -6.82 -16.64 10.52
C SER A 28 -6.74 -17.15 9.07
N THR A 29 -5.62 -16.88 8.40
CA THR A 29 -5.39 -17.42 7.04
C THR A 29 -5.48 -18.94 7.01
N GLY A 30 -5.06 -19.62 8.09
CA GLY A 30 -5.21 -21.06 8.23
C GLY A 30 -6.67 -21.51 8.32
N ASP A 31 -7.55 -20.73 8.97
CA ASP A 31 -8.98 -21.03 9.01
C ASP A 31 -9.63 -20.82 7.65
N VAL A 32 -9.31 -19.70 6.97
CA VAL A 32 -9.77 -19.43 5.60
C VAL A 32 -9.30 -20.51 4.61
N ALA A 33 -8.08 -21.02 4.77
CA ALA A 33 -7.59 -22.12 3.94
C ALA A 33 -8.38 -23.43 4.19
N ARG A 34 -8.82 -23.70 5.42
CA ARG A 34 -9.72 -24.84 5.73
C ARG A 34 -11.10 -24.65 5.12
N ASP A 35 -11.65 -23.43 5.21
CA ASP A 35 -12.93 -23.10 4.59
C ASP A 35 -12.86 -23.26 3.06
N LEU A 36 -11.74 -22.89 2.44
CA LEU A 36 -11.50 -23.09 1.01
C LEU A 36 -11.50 -24.59 0.65
N ASP A 37 -10.94 -25.46 1.49
CA ASP A 37 -11.00 -26.90 1.28
C ASP A 37 -12.43 -27.45 1.44
N LEU A 38 -13.21 -26.93 2.39
CA LEU A 38 -14.63 -27.27 2.53
C LEU A 38 -15.43 -26.84 1.29
N LEU A 39 -15.17 -25.65 0.74
CA LEU A 39 -15.80 -25.21 -0.50
C LEU A 39 -15.44 -26.13 -1.68
N ARG A 40 -14.16 -26.50 -1.83
CA ARG A 40 -13.72 -27.48 -2.82
C ARG A 40 -14.53 -28.79 -2.73
N GLN A 41 -14.69 -29.32 -1.52
CA GLN A 41 -15.47 -30.55 -1.28
C GLN A 41 -16.95 -30.33 -1.62
N ALA A 42 -17.53 -29.20 -1.24
CA ALA A 42 -18.94 -28.91 -1.47
C ALA A 42 -19.31 -28.82 -2.96
N VAL A 43 -18.35 -28.38 -3.82
CA VAL A 43 -18.55 -28.34 -5.28
C VAL A 43 -18.14 -29.64 -5.98
N GLY A 44 -17.63 -30.63 -5.23
CA GLY A 44 -17.26 -31.96 -5.75
C GLY A 44 -15.90 -32.00 -6.46
N ASP A 45 -15.03 -31.01 -6.28
CA ASP A 45 -13.72 -30.97 -6.90
C ASP A 45 -12.69 -31.80 -6.12
N ASP A 46 -11.95 -32.69 -6.80
CA ASP A 46 -10.85 -33.42 -6.18
C ASP A 46 -9.67 -32.53 -5.82
N ARG A 47 -9.41 -31.51 -6.65
CA ARG A 47 -8.30 -30.55 -6.50
C ARG A 47 -8.73 -29.18 -7.00
N ILE A 48 -8.28 -28.12 -6.30
CA ILE A 48 -8.54 -26.75 -6.72
C ILE A 48 -7.60 -26.30 -7.86
N THR A 49 -8.12 -25.42 -8.71
CA THR A 49 -7.33 -24.48 -9.52
C THR A 49 -7.49 -23.13 -8.87
N TYR A 50 -6.37 -22.52 -8.49
CA TYR A 50 -6.36 -21.31 -7.68
C TYR A 50 -5.67 -20.17 -8.44
N LEU A 51 -6.29 -19.00 -8.41
CA LEU A 51 -5.70 -17.73 -8.85
C LEU A 51 -5.79 -16.75 -7.69
N GLY A 52 -4.64 -16.25 -7.22
CA GLY A 52 -4.58 -15.34 -6.08
C GLY A 52 -3.72 -14.11 -6.34
N PHE A 53 -4.28 -12.93 -6.06
CA PHE A 53 -3.60 -11.65 -6.14
C PHE A 53 -3.30 -11.10 -4.75
N SER A 54 -2.16 -10.39 -4.58
CA SER A 54 -1.81 -9.72 -3.33
C SER A 54 -1.92 -10.67 -2.12
N TYR A 55 -2.77 -10.38 -1.14
CA TYR A 55 -3.02 -11.29 -0.01
C TYR A 55 -3.48 -12.69 -0.44
N GLY A 56 -4.19 -12.81 -1.57
CA GLY A 56 -4.55 -14.10 -2.14
C GLY A 56 -3.34 -14.97 -2.48
N SER A 57 -2.18 -14.40 -2.75
CA SER A 57 -0.92 -15.15 -2.93
C SER A 57 -0.48 -15.83 -1.62
N TYR A 58 -0.66 -15.17 -0.49
CA TYR A 58 -0.37 -15.74 0.83
C TYR A 58 -1.38 -16.83 1.21
N LEU A 59 -2.68 -16.61 0.95
CA LEU A 59 -3.72 -17.62 1.15
C LEU A 59 -3.48 -18.87 0.29
N GLY A 60 -3.18 -18.70 -1.01
CA GLY A 60 -2.89 -19.81 -1.92
C GLY A 60 -1.66 -20.60 -1.49
N ASN A 61 -0.61 -19.93 -1.07
CA ASN A 61 0.59 -20.57 -0.52
C ASN A 61 0.26 -21.35 0.77
N THR A 62 -0.51 -20.75 1.68
CA THR A 62 -0.96 -21.42 2.91
C THR A 62 -1.78 -22.67 2.59
N TYR A 63 -2.74 -22.57 1.67
CA TYR A 63 -3.55 -23.71 1.24
C TYR A 63 -2.69 -24.83 0.64
N ALA A 64 -1.76 -24.50 -0.25
CA ALA A 64 -0.88 -25.49 -0.87
C ALA A 64 0.02 -26.22 0.14
N ASN A 65 0.45 -25.50 1.19
CA ASN A 65 1.22 -26.12 2.28
C ASN A 65 0.36 -27.00 3.20
N MET A 66 -0.88 -26.59 3.48
CA MET A 66 -1.80 -27.38 4.34
C MET A 66 -2.39 -28.58 3.61
N PHE A 67 -2.64 -28.44 2.29
CA PHE A 67 -3.33 -29.47 1.48
C PHE A 67 -2.57 -29.76 0.18
N PRO A 68 -1.30 -30.20 0.22
CA PRO A 68 -0.46 -30.33 -0.98
C PRO A 68 -1.03 -31.28 -2.04
N GLY A 69 -1.78 -32.32 -1.62
CA GLY A 69 -2.45 -33.26 -2.54
C GLY A 69 -3.75 -32.72 -3.16
N LYS A 70 -4.22 -31.53 -2.75
CA LYS A 70 -5.50 -30.95 -3.18
C LYS A 70 -5.35 -29.76 -4.15
N VAL A 71 -4.16 -29.50 -4.64
CA VAL A 71 -3.88 -28.47 -5.64
C VAL A 71 -3.68 -29.13 -7.01
N ARG A 72 -4.41 -28.65 -8.03
CA ARG A 72 -4.22 -29.01 -9.42
C ARG A 72 -3.30 -27.99 -10.11
N ALA A 73 -3.59 -26.71 -9.95
CA ALA A 73 -2.80 -25.59 -10.45
C ALA A 73 -2.93 -24.39 -9.52
N LEU A 74 -1.84 -23.65 -9.38
CA LEU A 74 -1.78 -22.46 -8.55
C LEU A 74 -1.09 -21.36 -9.33
N VAL A 75 -1.76 -20.23 -9.51
CA VAL A 75 -1.19 -18.98 -10.04
C VAL A 75 -1.31 -17.91 -8.94
N ILE A 76 -0.21 -17.30 -8.61
CA ILE A 76 -0.16 -16.24 -7.61
C ILE A 76 0.57 -15.03 -8.19
N ASP A 77 -0.01 -13.85 -8.01
CA ASP A 77 0.51 -12.57 -8.51
C ASP A 77 0.55 -11.54 -7.37
N GLY A 78 1.51 -10.61 -7.42
CA GLY A 78 1.75 -9.68 -6.33
C GLY A 78 2.15 -10.40 -5.05
N VAL A 79 3.10 -11.35 -5.16
CA VAL A 79 3.42 -12.36 -4.14
C VAL A 79 3.89 -11.74 -2.84
N LEU A 80 3.19 -12.08 -1.75
CA LEU A 80 3.60 -11.74 -0.39
C LEU A 80 4.61 -12.79 0.13
N ASN A 81 5.71 -12.29 0.70
CA ASN A 81 6.66 -13.15 1.40
C ASN A 81 6.05 -13.60 2.74
N PRO A 82 5.81 -14.92 2.94
CA PRO A 82 5.16 -15.42 4.16
C PRO A 82 5.91 -15.06 5.44
N LEU A 83 7.25 -15.07 5.40
CA LEU A 83 8.08 -14.79 6.58
C LEU A 83 7.95 -13.32 7.01
N ILE A 84 7.92 -12.41 6.03
CA ILE A 84 7.80 -10.96 6.28
C ILE A 84 6.37 -10.62 6.71
N TRP A 85 5.38 -11.27 6.09
CA TRP A 85 3.97 -11.07 6.41
C TRP A 85 3.63 -11.46 7.85
N THR A 86 4.13 -12.61 8.32
CA THR A 86 3.85 -13.12 9.67
C THR A 86 4.46 -12.26 10.79
N ILE A 87 5.51 -11.50 10.52
CA ILE A 87 6.10 -10.57 11.51
C ILE A 87 5.54 -9.15 11.43
N GLY A 88 4.42 -8.95 10.70
CA GLY A 88 3.72 -7.67 10.60
C GLY A 88 4.37 -6.65 9.65
N ARG A 89 5.42 -7.01 8.92
CA ARG A 89 6.04 -6.16 7.89
C ARG A 89 5.34 -6.37 6.54
N GLN A 90 4.10 -5.92 6.45
CA GLN A 90 3.24 -6.13 5.28
C GLN A 90 3.74 -5.41 4.02
N ILE A 91 4.38 -4.26 4.20
CA ILE A 91 4.96 -3.48 3.11
C ILE A 91 6.44 -3.36 3.42
N SER A 92 7.30 -3.93 2.57
CA SER A 92 8.72 -3.69 2.74
C SER A 92 9.01 -2.25 2.29
N SER A 93 9.60 -1.46 3.19
CA SER A 93 10.08 -0.11 2.90
C SER A 93 10.94 -0.07 1.63
N ASP A 94 11.69 -1.13 1.38
CA ASP A 94 12.60 -1.25 0.24
C ASP A 94 11.86 -1.30 -1.11
N ARG A 95 10.68 -1.94 -1.17
CA ARG A 95 9.86 -1.98 -2.41
C ARG A 95 9.24 -0.63 -2.71
N ILE A 96 8.71 0.05 -1.68
CA ILE A 96 8.16 1.39 -1.85
C ILE A 96 9.27 2.36 -2.23
N ALA A 97 10.43 2.27 -1.61
CA ALA A 97 11.59 3.08 -1.96
C ALA A 97 11.99 2.87 -3.42
N ALA A 98 12.12 1.62 -3.88
CA ALA A 98 12.50 1.33 -5.27
C ALA A 98 11.51 1.90 -6.29
N VAL A 99 10.20 1.81 -6.04
CA VAL A 99 9.18 2.43 -6.93
C VAL A 99 9.24 3.94 -6.84
N GLY A 100 9.46 4.51 -5.66
CA GLY A 100 9.64 5.95 -5.47
C GLY A 100 10.88 6.50 -6.18
N ASP A 101 11.99 5.74 -6.14
CA ASP A 101 13.21 6.09 -6.87
C ASP A 101 12.98 6.10 -8.39
N GLU A 102 12.25 5.11 -8.91
CA GLU A 102 11.89 5.04 -10.32
C GLU A 102 10.95 6.18 -10.73
N PHE A 103 9.96 6.51 -9.91
CA PHE A 103 9.08 7.66 -10.12
C PHE A 103 9.88 8.97 -10.20
N ASN A 104 10.80 9.19 -9.28
CA ASN A 104 11.66 10.38 -9.28
C ASN A 104 12.57 10.41 -10.51
N ARG A 105 13.19 9.29 -10.86
CA ARG A 105 14.08 9.17 -12.02
C ARG A 105 13.34 9.50 -13.32
N LEU A 106 12.16 8.92 -13.54
CA LEU A 106 11.36 9.19 -14.75
C LEU A 106 10.85 10.63 -14.79
N CYS A 107 10.53 11.23 -13.66
CA CYS A 107 10.20 12.65 -13.57
C CYS A 107 11.36 13.51 -14.02
N ASP A 108 12.57 13.25 -13.52
CA ASP A 108 13.78 14.02 -13.88
C ASP A 108 14.14 13.85 -15.36
N GLU A 109 14.02 12.64 -15.92
CA GLU A 109 14.24 12.37 -17.34
C GLU A 109 13.22 13.10 -18.22
N ALA A 110 11.93 13.10 -17.85
CA ALA A 110 10.90 13.83 -18.56
C ALA A 110 11.17 15.35 -18.54
N ALA A 111 11.53 15.88 -17.40
CA ALA A 111 11.87 17.30 -17.24
C ALA A 111 13.14 17.70 -18.01
N ALA A 112 14.11 16.81 -18.18
CA ALA A 112 15.29 17.04 -18.99
C ALA A 112 14.96 17.22 -20.48
N ILE A 113 13.88 16.57 -20.96
CA ILE A 113 13.37 16.77 -22.33
C ILE A 113 12.61 18.11 -22.41
N ASN A 114 11.70 18.35 -21.48
CA ASN A 114 10.95 19.59 -21.34
C ASN A 114 10.53 19.77 -19.86
N PRO A 115 10.95 20.85 -19.18
CA PRO A 115 10.60 21.10 -17.79
C PRO A 115 9.09 21.05 -17.49
N ALA A 116 8.23 21.33 -18.48
CA ALA A 116 6.78 21.26 -18.33
C ALA A 116 6.25 19.80 -18.20
N TYR A 117 7.05 18.79 -18.54
CA TYR A 117 6.62 17.39 -18.46
C TYR A 117 6.66 16.84 -17.03
N CYS A 118 7.48 17.39 -16.15
CA CYS A 118 7.42 17.11 -14.72
C CYS A 118 7.82 18.32 -13.88
N LEU A 119 6.83 19.03 -13.38
CA LEU A 119 7.03 20.24 -12.56
C LEU A 119 7.64 19.95 -11.18
N MET A 120 7.60 18.70 -10.71
CA MET A 120 8.25 18.28 -9.46
C MET A 120 9.77 18.25 -9.58
N SER A 121 10.32 18.10 -10.79
CA SER A 121 11.76 18.13 -11.03
C SER A 121 12.29 19.58 -10.93
N GLY A 122 12.59 19.98 -9.69
CA GLY A 122 13.21 21.27 -9.41
C GLY A 122 14.73 21.27 -9.67
N PRO A 123 15.44 22.37 -9.35
CA PRO A 123 16.89 22.50 -9.57
C PRO A 123 17.77 21.41 -8.92
N ARG A 124 17.25 20.72 -7.92
CA ARG A 124 17.92 19.61 -7.21
C ARG A 124 17.32 18.24 -7.53
N GLY A 125 16.41 18.17 -8.51
CA GLY A 125 15.71 16.96 -8.91
C GLY A 125 14.41 16.70 -8.14
N ALA A 126 13.65 15.73 -8.64
CA ALA A 126 12.33 15.35 -8.11
C ALA A 126 12.41 14.81 -6.67
N ALA A 127 13.37 13.95 -6.38
CA ALA A 127 13.56 13.39 -5.05
C ALA A 127 13.81 14.46 -3.98
N ALA A 128 14.62 15.49 -4.32
CA ALA A 128 14.88 16.59 -3.40
C ALA A 128 13.65 17.47 -3.17
N THR A 129 12.83 17.69 -4.20
CA THR A 129 11.56 18.40 -4.07
C THR A 129 10.58 17.64 -3.18
N TYR A 130 10.41 16.34 -3.41
CA TYR A 130 9.58 15.48 -2.56
C TYR A 130 10.02 15.52 -1.10
N SER A 131 11.33 15.34 -0.85
CA SER A 131 11.89 15.35 0.51
C SER A 131 11.65 16.67 1.20
N ALA A 132 11.83 17.80 0.49
CA ALA A 132 11.59 19.13 1.05
C ALA A 132 10.12 19.34 1.44
N VAL A 133 9.18 18.91 0.60
CA VAL A 133 7.74 18.95 0.89
C VAL A 133 7.42 18.07 2.11
N ALA A 134 7.94 16.84 2.16
CA ALA A 134 7.72 15.92 3.26
C ALA A 134 8.23 16.49 4.60
N GLU A 135 9.45 17.05 4.63
CA GLU A 135 10.01 17.63 5.85
C GLU A 135 9.24 18.89 6.28
N ALA A 136 8.81 19.74 5.36
CA ALA A 136 8.00 20.90 5.69
C ALA A 136 6.64 20.50 6.30
N LEU A 137 5.96 19.50 5.73
CA LEU A 137 4.67 19.03 6.21
C LEU A 137 4.75 18.32 7.57
N LYS A 138 5.90 17.75 7.94
CA LYS A 138 6.12 17.23 9.30
C LYS A 138 6.06 18.34 10.35
N GLN A 139 6.47 19.55 9.98
CA GLN A 139 6.48 20.71 10.89
C GLN A 139 5.15 21.44 10.88
N THR A 140 4.58 21.69 9.70
CA THR A 140 3.39 22.52 9.58
C THR A 140 2.51 22.02 8.43
N PRO A 141 1.27 21.57 8.72
CA PRO A 141 0.29 21.26 7.69
C PRO A 141 -0.08 22.51 6.86
N VAL A 142 -0.44 22.33 5.60
CA VAL A 142 -0.86 23.38 4.67
C VAL A 142 -2.36 23.35 4.46
N LEU A 143 -3.03 24.48 4.68
CA LEU A 143 -4.44 24.64 4.31
C LEU A 143 -4.52 24.94 2.81
N MET A 144 -5.13 24.02 2.08
CA MET A 144 -5.32 24.13 0.63
C MET A 144 -6.50 25.06 0.30
N PRO A 145 -6.55 25.69 -0.90
CA PRO A 145 -7.65 26.58 -1.30
C PRO A 145 -9.04 25.93 -1.27
N ASN A 146 -9.12 24.62 -1.39
CA ASN A 146 -10.35 23.82 -1.28
C ASN A 146 -10.76 23.52 0.18
N GLY A 147 -10.07 24.09 1.17
CA GLY A 147 -10.33 23.88 2.60
C GLY A 147 -9.75 22.58 3.18
N VAL A 148 -9.06 21.76 2.41
CA VAL A 148 -8.41 20.54 2.90
C VAL A 148 -7.11 20.91 3.61
N LEU A 149 -6.96 20.44 4.87
CA LEU A 149 -5.70 20.53 5.59
C LEU A 149 -4.77 19.41 5.12
N TYR A 150 -3.75 19.77 4.34
CA TYR A 150 -2.79 18.82 3.81
C TYR A 150 -1.68 18.54 4.83
N THR A 151 -1.60 17.30 5.28
CA THR A 151 -0.66 16.83 6.31
C THR A 151 0.43 15.95 5.71
N TYR A 152 1.48 15.69 6.47
CA TYR A 152 2.50 14.70 6.11
C TYR A 152 1.88 13.31 5.82
N ASP A 153 0.96 12.85 6.69
CA ASP A 153 0.32 11.54 6.53
C ASP A 153 -0.50 11.45 5.24
N LEU A 154 -1.17 12.56 4.85
CA LEU A 154 -1.90 12.64 3.60
C LEU A 154 -0.97 12.59 2.39
N LEU A 155 0.19 13.27 2.45
CA LEU A 155 1.22 13.18 1.41
C LEU A 155 1.66 11.72 1.21
N ILE A 156 2.01 11.03 2.30
CA ILE A 156 2.47 9.63 2.24
C ILE A 156 1.37 8.73 1.67
N ALA A 157 0.13 8.85 2.16
CA ALA A 157 -0.99 8.03 1.71
C ALA A 157 -1.27 8.21 0.21
N GLN A 158 -1.28 9.45 -0.27
CA GLN A 158 -1.50 9.74 -1.69
C GLN A 158 -0.33 9.28 -2.55
N THR A 159 0.91 9.48 -2.10
CA THR A 159 2.10 9.00 -2.84
C THR A 159 2.08 7.49 -2.96
N VAL A 160 1.80 6.75 -1.88
CA VAL A 160 1.67 5.29 -1.93
C VAL A 160 0.55 4.88 -2.90
N GLY A 161 -0.60 5.57 -2.88
CA GLY A 161 -1.68 5.33 -3.84
C GLY A 161 -1.24 5.51 -5.29
N CYS A 162 -0.49 6.57 -5.57
CA CYS A 162 0.06 6.84 -6.90
C CYS A 162 1.00 5.73 -7.40
N MET A 163 1.79 5.13 -6.50
CA MET A 163 2.77 4.09 -6.89
C MET A 163 2.12 2.83 -7.48
N TYR A 164 0.84 2.61 -7.21
CA TYR A 164 0.08 1.48 -7.80
C TYR A 164 -0.39 1.71 -9.25
N THR A 165 -0.37 2.96 -9.73
CA THR A 165 -0.98 3.31 -11.03
C THR A 165 -0.04 4.26 -11.79
N PRO A 166 0.92 3.73 -12.57
CA PRO A 166 1.91 4.54 -13.30
C PRO A 166 1.29 5.63 -14.19
N GLU A 167 0.10 5.39 -14.74
CA GLU A 167 -0.65 6.35 -15.55
C GLU A 167 -1.02 7.63 -14.77
N GLN A 168 -1.05 7.56 -13.44
CA GLN A 168 -1.33 8.71 -12.56
C GLN A 168 -0.06 9.47 -12.14
N TRP A 169 1.12 8.97 -12.44
CA TRP A 169 2.38 9.58 -12.02
C TRP A 169 2.54 11.03 -12.44
N PRO A 170 2.16 11.46 -13.66
CA PRO A 170 2.21 12.88 -14.02
C PRO A 170 1.32 13.76 -13.14
N ALA A 171 0.11 13.32 -12.84
CA ALA A 171 -0.82 14.03 -11.95
C ALA A 171 -0.29 14.11 -10.51
N CYS A 172 0.31 13.03 -10.02
CA CYS A 172 0.93 12.98 -8.69
C CYS A 172 2.13 13.94 -8.59
N ALA A 173 3.00 13.94 -9.59
CA ALA A 173 4.13 14.85 -9.65
C ALA A 173 3.69 16.32 -9.66
N ASN A 174 2.64 16.65 -10.42
CA ASN A 174 2.08 18.01 -10.45
C ASN A 174 1.46 18.40 -9.09
N GLY A 175 0.79 17.47 -8.40
CA GLY A 175 0.28 17.69 -7.05
C GLY A 175 1.38 18.01 -6.04
N ILE A 176 2.49 17.27 -6.09
CA ILE A 176 3.66 17.50 -5.23
C ILE A 176 4.33 18.85 -5.57
N ALA A 177 4.45 19.19 -6.86
CA ALA A 177 4.98 20.49 -7.30
C ALA A 177 4.11 21.64 -6.79
N PHE A 178 2.79 21.50 -6.86
CA PHE A 178 1.85 22.50 -6.32
C PHE A 178 2.01 22.68 -4.81
N LEU A 179 2.16 21.59 -4.06
CA LEU A 179 2.45 21.67 -2.62
C LEU A 179 3.79 22.36 -2.35
N ALA A 180 4.81 22.09 -3.16
CA ALA A 180 6.09 22.76 -3.04
C ALA A 180 5.99 24.27 -3.24
N SER A 181 5.18 24.73 -4.20
CA SER A 181 4.90 26.16 -4.42
C SER A 181 4.12 26.77 -3.25
N ALA A 182 3.06 26.12 -2.82
CA ALA A 182 2.24 26.59 -1.69
C ALA A 182 3.06 26.75 -0.39
N LEU A 183 4.01 25.82 -0.15
CA LEU A 183 4.92 25.89 1.00
C LEU A 183 5.94 27.04 0.92
N ARG A 184 6.23 27.54 -0.29
CA ARG A 184 7.08 28.74 -0.50
C ARG A 184 6.30 30.04 -0.47
N GLY A 185 4.97 30.01 -0.46
CA GLY A 185 4.10 31.17 -0.52
C GLY A 185 3.95 31.74 -1.93
N GLU A 186 4.11 30.91 -2.95
CA GLU A 186 3.96 31.24 -4.37
C GLU A 186 2.55 30.94 -4.89
#